data_9ff275b2b14f57f5cf79933f05994b8d
#
_entry.id   9ff275b2b14f57f5cf79933f05994b8d
#
_cell.length_a   1.000
_cell.length_b   1.000
_cell.length_c   1.000
_cell.angle_alpha   90.00
_cell.angle_beta   90.00
_cell.angle_gamma   90.00
#
_symmetry.space_group_name_H-M   'P 1'
#
loop_
_entity.id
_entity.type
_entity.pdbx_description
1 polymer ?
#
loop_
_entity_poly.entity_id
_entity_poly.type
_entity_poly.pdbx_seq_one_letter_code
_entity_poly.pdbx_strand_id
1 'polypeptide(L)'
;MYTANRGARVRAIRCAQWLTADRIVPYSCIMLMLFAALVIVWGFVTNGFTSNAAVRPGVDFSVFWTASHLVLQGHAASAYDPSLFLQAELAQFDTYLQHRSLPWLYPPTMLLFIAPVALVPFLPAYFLFFAGSLLCYAFAVSRLSGLRAHLPVPHAAAIVVVAYSAVCMSALFGQNSILTAGLAALALHLLGKRPIAAGVLIGLLAIKPQLAVVFPFALIAARAWRTFAAAAISATLFAAAGIALTGTGALHGLGDAVSTVRGQHFMLPSYWLASPTPFAALRLSGFPVPAALAAQAAIALLAIAATVDVWRRTPDMRLRGAALAVATLLTTPYLWHYELTWLGIAIFCLIAHGLDEGWLPGDQAVIVLAWLLPIFEMLNRLMKLPQIGPIVLLAVLFVVVRRTVQCSPRSSR
;
A
#
# COMPACT_ATOMS: atom_id res chain seq x y z
N MET A 1 27.94 -38.36 -11.16
CA MET A 1 26.79 -38.36 -12.11
C MET A 1 25.60 -37.43 -11.68
N TYR A 2 25.69 -36.72 -10.54
CA TYR A 2 24.57 -35.92 -9.98
C TYR A 2 24.63 -34.41 -10.34
N THR A 3 25.73 -33.91 -10.83
CA THR A 3 25.92 -32.49 -11.17
C THR A 3 25.44 -32.08 -12.55
N ALA A 4 25.37 -33.04 -13.50
CA ALA A 4 24.93 -32.79 -14.88
C ALA A 4 23.42 -32.51 -15.00
N ASN A 5 22.61 -33.03 -14.08
CA ASN A 5 21.14 -32.92 -14.14
C ASN A 5 20.59 -31.58 -13.61
N ARG A 6 21.33 -30.86 -12.74
CA ARG A 6 20.98 -29.52 -12.29
C ARG A 6 21.18 -28.47 -13.40
N GLY A 7 22.28 -28.62 -14.20
CA GLY A 7 22.55 -27.72 -15.31
C GLY A 7 21.54 -27.82 -16.47
N ALA A 8 21.03 -29.02 -16.72
CA ALA A 8 20.03 -29.25 -17.76
C ALA A 8 18.64 -28.73 -17.38
N ARG A 9 18.20 -28.90 -16.11
CA ARG A 9 16.95 -28.32 -15.60
C ARG A 9 16.97 -26.80 -15.57
N VAL A 10 18.10 -26.19 -15.19
CA VAL A 10 18.27 -24.73 -15.20
C VAL A 10 18.25 -24.18 -16.63
N ARG A 11 18.77 -24.89 -17.62
CA ARG A 11 18.71 -24.49 -19.04
C ARG A 11 17.30 -24.60 -19.64
N ALA A 12 16.53 -25.63 -19.31
CA ALA A 12 15.15 -25.80 -19.81
C ALA A 12 14.19 -24.69 -19.31
N ILE A 13 14.42 -24.16 -18.11
CA ILE A 13 13.61 -23.07 -17.54
C ILE A 13 13.94 -21.70 -18.18
N ARG A 14 15.14 -21.53 -18.76
CA ARG A 14 15.57 -20.27 -19.42
C ARG A 14 14.82 -19.93 -20.71
N CYS A 15 14.22 -20.89 -21.39
CA CYS A 15 13.59 -20.67 -22.69
C CYS A 15 12.25 -19.91 -22.65
N ALA A 16 11.67 -19.64 -21.49
CA ALA A 16 10.39 -18.91 -21.33
C ALA A 16 10.50 -17.64 -20.48
N GLN A 17 11.72 -17.06 -20.35
CA GLN A 17 11.89 -15.88 -19.51
C GLN A 17 11.59 -14.60 -20.31
N TRP A 18 10.46 -13.98 -20.07
CA TRP A 18 10.07 -12.70 -20.66
C TRP A 18 10.21 -11.52 -19.69
N LEU A 19 10.34 -11.78 -18.37
CA LEU A 19 10.66 -10.77 -17.37
C LEU A 19 12.17 -10.80 -17.07
N THR A 20 12.96 -10.08 -17.88
CA THR A 20 14.41 -9.97 -17.76
C THR A 20 14.82 -8.56 -17.35
N ALA A 21 16.03 -8.39 -16.81
CA ALA A 21 16.55 -7.08 -16.39
C ALA A 21 16.50 -6.05 -17.54
N ASP A 22 16.82 -6.48 -18.78
CA ASP A 22 16.84 -5.61 -19.95
C ASP A 22 15.46 -5.11 -20.37
N ARG A 23 14.39 -5.85 -20.03
CA ARG A 23 13.00 -5.52 -20.41
C ARG A 23 12.24 -4.75 -19.35
N ILE A 24 12.61 -4.89 -18.09
CA ILE A 24 11.91 -4.26 -16.97
C ILE A 24 11.93 -2.73 -17.10
N VAL A 25 13.08 -2.14 -17.45
CA VAL A 25 13.20 -0.68 -17.59
C VAL A 25 12.36 -0.16 -18.77
N PRO A 26 12.46 -0.72 -20.01
CA PRO A 26 11.57 -0.33 -21.12
C PRO A 26 10.08 -0.46 -20.78
N TYR A 27 9.64 -1.56 -20.16
CA TYR A 27 8.25 -1.74 -19.78
C TYR A 27 7.79 -0.67 -18.77
N SER A 28 8.65 -0.31 -17.82
CA SER A 28 8.39 0.74 -16.86
C SER A 28 8.29 2.12 -17.51
N CYS A 29 9.17 2.43 -18.46
CA CYS A 29 9.11 3.67 -19.24
C CYS A 29 7.82 3.75 -20.06
N ILE A 30 7.43 2.66 -20.74
CA ILE A 30 6.17 2.59 -21.49
C ILE A 30 4.98 2.84 -20.56
N MET A 31 4.97 2.23 -19.38
CA MET A 31 3.89 2.44 -18.39
C MET A 31 3.80 3.90 -17.94
N LEU A 32 4.92 4.55 -17.65
CA LEU A 32 4.96 5.97 -17.29
C LEU A 32 4.47 6.86 -18.45
N MET A 33 4.86 6.56 -19.69
CA MET A 33 4.39 7.30 -20.87
C MET A 33 2.88 7.13 -21.07
N LEU A 34 2.35 5.91 -20.93
CA LEU A 34 0.92 5.64 -21.01
C LEU A 34 0.15 6.38 -19.90
N PHE A 35 0.70 6.38 -18.69
CA PHE A 35 0.08 7.09 -17.57
C PHE A 35 0.11 8.61 -17.77
N ALA A 36 1.24 9.16 -18.25
CA ALA A 36 1.33 10.58 -18.59
C ALA A 36 0.36 10.95 -19.72
N ALA A 37 0.26 10.14 -20.76
CA ALA A 37 -0.70 10.33 -21.85
C ALA A 37 -2.15 10.29 -21.32
N LEU A 38 -2.49 9.36 -20.41
CA LEU A 38 -3.80 9.29 -19.79
C LEU A 38 -4.12 10.58 -19.03
N VAL A 39 -3.19 11.10 -18.23
CA VAL A 39 -3.39 12.35 -17.46
C VAL A 39 -3.55 13.55 -18.40
N ILE A 40 -2.77 13.63 -19.46
CA ILE A 40 -2.85 14.71 -20.47
C ILE A 40 -4.22 14.65 -21.17
N VAL A 41 -4.63 13.47 -21.65
CA VAL A 41 -5.95 13.29 -22.30
C VAL A 41 -7.07 13.64 -21.34
N TRP A 42 -6.99 13.17 -20.09
CA TRP A 42 -7.97 13.52 -19.08
C TRP A 42 -8.04 15.02 -18.81
N GLY A 43 -6.90 15.69 -18.66
CA GLY A 43 -6.84 17.14 -18.53
C GLY A 43 -7.46 17.87 -19.72
N PHE A 44 -7.19 17.39 -20.94
CA PHE A 44 -7.73 17.96 -22.16
C PHE A 44 -9.26 17.79 -22.26
N VAL A 45 -9.76 16.56 -22.05
CA VAL A 45 -11.19 16.24 -22.14
C VAL A 45 -12.00 16.95 -21.04
N THR A 46 -11.39 17.23 -19.89
CA THR A 46 -12.05 17.90 -18.75
C THR A 46 -11.79 19.41 -18.71
N ASN A 47 -11.28 19.97 -19.80
CA ASN A 47 -10.96 21.40 -19.90
C ASN A 47 -10.09 21.91 -18.73
N GLY A 48 -8.94 21.25 -18.53
CA GLY A 48 -8.01 21.56 -17.44
C GLY A 48 -8.52 21.14 -16.06
N PHE A 49 -9.28 20.04 -15.99
CA PHE A 49 -9.91 19.52 -14.78
C PHE A 49 -10.97 20.46 -14.16
N THR A 50 -11.57 21.33 -14.96
CA THR A 50 -12.62 22.26 -14.50
C THR A 50 -14.05 21.76 -14.75
N SER A 51 -14.20 20.68 -15.55
CA SER A 51 -15.51 20.07 -15.80
C SER A 51 -16.15 19.57 -14.50
N ASN A 52 -17.41 19.91 -14.26
CA ASN A 52 -18.17 19.49 -13.09
C ASN A 52 -18.41 17.97 -13.01
N ALA A 53 -18.17 17.23 -14.10
CA ALA A 53 -18.29 15.77 -14.14
C ALA A 53 -16.99 15.03 -13.75
N ALA A 54 -15.85 15.73 -13.64
CA ALA A 54 -14.55 15.11 -13.44
C ALA A 54 -14.06 15.25 -11.99
N VAL A 55 -13.53 14.17 -11.45
CA VAL A 55 -12.73 14.22 -10.22
C VAL A 55 -11.40 14.89 -10.57
N ARG A 56 -10.94 15.82 -9.75
CA ARG A 56 -9.66 16.51 -9.98
C ARG A 56 -8.48 15.74 -9.38
N PRO A 57 -7.26 15.86 -9.95
CA PRO A 57 -6.07 15.33 -9.30
C PRO A 57 -5.90 15.91 -7.89
N GLY A 58 -5.50 15.05 -6.93
CA GLY A 58 -5.31 15.47 -5.55
C GLY A 58 -6.58 15.67 -4.73
N VAL A 59 -7.74 15.18 -5.21
CA VAL A 59 -9.02 15.33 -4.50
C VAL A 59 -8.98 14.81 -3.07
N ASP A 60 -8.31 13.68 -2.82
CA ASP A 60 -8.21 13.13 -1.47
C ASP A 60 -7.16 13.90 -0.63
N PHE A 61 -6.23 14.63 -1.27
CA PHE A 61 -5.28 15.47 -0.56
C PHE A 61 -5.93 16.75 0.00
N SER A 62 -7.06 17.21 -0.58
CA SER A 62 -7.81 18.32 0.00
C SER A 62 -8.25 18.05 1.43
N VAL A 63 -8.60 16.79 1.74
CA VAL A 63 -8.94 16.34 3.10
C VAL A 63 -7.77 16.55 4.06
N PHE A 64 -6.54 16.21 3.65
CA PHE A 64 -5.35 16.40 4.48
C PHE A 64 -5.02 17.89 4.67
N TRP A 65 -5.13 18.67 3.60
CA TRP A 65 -4.87 20.09 3.65
C TRP A 65 -5.89 20.83 4.52
N THR A 66 -7.19 20.52 4.38
CA THR A 66 -8.27 21.09 5.21
C THR A 66 -8.08 20.74 6.68
N ALA A 67 -7.79 19.47 6.98
CA ALA A 67 -7.56 19.02 8.35
C ALA A 67 -6.32 19.73 8.96
N SER A 68 -5.23 19.89 8.19
CA SER A 68 -4.07 20.67 8.60
C SER A 68 -4.42 22.14 8.88
N HIS A 69 -5.23 22.74 8.00
CA HIS A 69 -5.69 24.12 8.16
C HIS A 69 -6.45 24.32 9.48
N LEU A 70 -7.36 23.38 9.81
CA LEU A 70 -8.06 23.40 11.10
C LEU A 70 -7.10 23.27 12.31
N VAL A 71 -6.08 22.42 12.20
CA VAL A 71 -5.06 22.26 13.25
C VAL A 71 -4.32 23.59 13.46
N LEU A 72 -3.90 24.26 12.39
CA LEU A 72 -3.16 25.53 12.48
C LEU A 72 -4.00 26.70 13.04
N GLN A 73 -5.33 26.61 12.90
CA GLN A 73 -6.28 27.54 13.50
C GLN A 73 -6.61 27.24 14.98
N GLY A 74 -6.05 26.16 15.55
CA GLY A 74 -6.37 25.73 16.91
C GLY A 74 -7.68 24.93 17.03
N HIS A 75 -8.29 24.54 15.90
CA HIS A 75 -9.57 23.84 15.83
C HIS A 75 -9.41 22.37 15.44
N ALA A 76 -8.35 21.70 15.92
CA ALA A 76 -8.02 20.31 15.55
C ALA A 76 -9.19 19.32 15.79
N ALA A 77 -9.97 19.50 16.86
CA ALA A 77 -11.12 18.65 17.17
C ALA A 77 -12.24 18.77 16.13
N SER A 78 -12.37 19.90 15.44
CA SER A 78 -13.41 20.13 14.42
C SER A 78 -13.25 19.22 13.19
N ALA A 79 -12.06 18.63 12.98
CA ALA A 79 -11.88 17.62 11.94
C ALA A 79 -12.74 16.36 12.16
N TYR A 80 -13.17 16.09 13.40
CA TYR A 80 -14.00 14.94 13.77
C TYR A 80 -15.50 15.27 13.84
N ASP A 81 -15.90 16.51 13.63
CA ASP A 81 -17.29 16.89 13.47
C ASP A 81 -17.60 16.98 11.97
N PRO A 82 -18.48 16.11 11.43
CA PRO A 82 -18.76 16.06 10.00
C PRO A 82 -19.29 17.39 9.43
N SER A 83 -20.04 18.16 10.22
CA SER A 83 -20.64 19.43 9.79
C SER A 83 -19.60 20.54 9.73
N LEU A 84 -18.74 20.64 10.74
CA LEU A 84 -17.66 21.64 10.81
C LEU A 84 -16.58 21.32 9.76
N PHE A 85 -16.25 20.05 9.59
CA PHE A 85 -15.28 19.62 8.58
C PHE A 85 -15.77 19.93 7.16
N LEU A 86 -17.04 19.60 6.85
CA LEU A 86 -17.66 19.96 5.57
C LEU A 86 -17.62 21.46 5.30
N GLN A 87 -17.98 22.29 6.30
CA GLN A 87 -17.90 23.73 6.16
C GLN A 87 -16.49 24.22 5.85
N ALA A 88 -15.48 23.66 6.52
CA ALA A 88 -14.08 24.00 6.27
C ALA A 88 -13.61 23.57 4.87
N GLU A 89 -14.03 22.37 4.41
CA GLU A 89 -13.75 21.91 3.03
C GLU A 89 -14.38 22.80 1.99
N LEU A 90 -15.66 23.14 2.12
CA LEU A 90 -16.38 23.98 1.17
C LEU A 90 -15.81 25.41 1.15
N ALA A 91 -15.42 25.97 2.30
CA ALA A 91 -14.81 27.27 2.35
C ALA A 91 -13.50 27.38 1.54
N GLN A 92 -12.74 26.27 1.41
CA GLN A 92 -11.46 26.22 0.71
C GLN A 92 -11.57 25.64 -0.71
N PHE A 93 -12.50 24.68 -0.91
CA PHE A 93 -12.53 23.82 -2.07
C PHE A 93 -13.92 23.65 -2.68
N ASP A 94 -14.86 24.58 -2.51
CA ASP A 94 -16.24 24.46 -3.01
C ASP A 94 -16.29 24.11 -4.50
N THR A 95 -15.62 24.89 -5.33
CA THR A 95 -15.52 24.62 -6.79
C THR A 95 -14.72 23.37 -7.12
N TYR A 96 -13.84 22.92 -6.22
CA TYR A 96 -12.97 21.77 -6.40
C TYR A 96 -13.70 20.47 -6.06
N LEU A 97 -14.44 20.45 -4.95
CA LEU A 97 -15.18 19.28 -4.46
C LEU A 97 -16.57 19.13 -5.06
N GLN A 98 -17.09 20.16 -5.76
CA GLN A 98 -18.42 20.15 -6.38
C GLN A 98 -19.52 19.79 -5.35
N HIS A 99 -19.49 20.41 -4.19
CA HIS A 99 -20.39 20.18 -3.06
C HIS A 99 -20.36 18.76 -2.49
N ARG A 100 -19.30 17.96 -2.78
CA ARG A 100 -19.11 16.63 -2.20
C ARG A 100 -18.25 16.73 -0.95
N SER A 101 -18.70 16.12 0.14
CA SER A 101 -17.90 15.96 1.34
C SER A 101 -17.03 14.70 1.24
N LEU A 102 -15.78 14.86 1.62
CA LEU A 102 -14.86 13.74 1.85
C LEU A 102 -14.58 13.67 3.37
N PRO A 103 -15.11 12.68 4.10
CA PRO A 103 -15.02 12.65 5.54
C PRO A 103 -13.59 12.43 6.03
N TRP A 104 -13.24 13.04 7.17
CA TRP A 104 -12.01 12.76 7.89
C TRP A 104 -12.12 11.41 8.62
N LEU A 105 -11.34 10.41 8.20
CA LEU A 105 -11.40 9.03 8.71
C LEU A 105 -10.08 8.58 9.34
N TYR A 106 -9.21 9.50 9.68
CA TYR A 106 -7.89 9.20 10.19
C TYR A 106 -7.79 9.43 11.69
N PRO A 107 -6.93 8.66 12.40
CA PRO A 107 -6.72 8.85 13.82
C PRO A 107 -6.02 10.18 14.14
N PRO A 108 -6.04 10.63 15.43
CA PRO A 108 -5.35 11.85 15.87
C PRO A 108 -3.86 11.92 15.52
N THR A 109 -3.20 10.78 15.40
CA THR A 109 -1.82 10.67 14.91
C THR A 109 -1.64 11.24 13.50
N MET A 110 -2.61 11.04 12.62
CA MET A 110 -2.55 11.61 11.26
C MET A 110 -2.69 13.13 11.30
N LEU A 111 -3.57 13.69 12.15
CA LEU A 111 -3.65 15.15 12.31
C LEU A 111 -2.33 15.75 12.77
N LEU A 112 -1.67 15.12 13.75
CA LEU A 112 -0.35 15.56 14.21
C LEU A 112 0.68 15.49 13.09
N PHE A 113 0.66 14.41 12.28
CA PHE A 113 1.59 14.23 11.18
C PHE A 113 1.43 15.28 10.08
N ILE A 114 0.17 15.60 9.70
CA ILE A 114 -0.11 16.54 8.62
C ILE A 114 -0.16 18.00 9.11
N ALA A 115 -0.06 18.26 10.40
CA ALA A 115 -0.19 19.61 10.96
C ALA A 115 0.56 20.72 10.18
N PRO A 116 1.80 20.50 9.66
CA PRO A 116 2.51 21.53 8.92
C PRO A 116 2.09 21.67 7.44
N VAL A 117 1.23 20.82 6.90
CA VAL A 117 0.93 20.75 5.46
C VAL A 117 0.31 22.05 4.95
N ALA A 118 -0.62 22.66 5.69
CA ALA A 118 -1.28 23.89 5.30
C ALA A 118 -0.50 25.18 5.64
N LEU A 119 0.76 25.07 6.11
CA LEU A 119 1.69 26.21 6.14
C LEU A 119 2.06 26.69 4.74
N VAL A 120 1.83 25.85 3.74
CA VAL A 120 2.05 26.15 2.32
C VAL A 120 0.71 26.07 1.57
N PRO A 121 0.52 26.84 0.50
CA PRO A 121 -0.66 26.73 -0.35
C PRO A 121 -0.86 25.32 -0.88
N PHE A 122 -2.11 24.94 -1.20
CA PHE A 122 -2.52 23.58 -1.55
C PHE A 122 -1.63 22.91 -2.61
N LEU A 123 -1.40 23.54 -3.76
CA LEU A 123 -0.63 22.93 -4.86
C LEU A 123 0.85 22.68 -4.48
N PRO A 124 1.61 23.63 -3.96
CA PRO A 124 2.95 23.36 -3.45
C PRO A 124 2.97 22.28 -2.37
N ALA A 125 2.01 22.29 -1.41
CA ALA A 125 1.92 21.30 -0.36
C ALA A 125 1.70 19.89 -0.96
N TYR A 126 0.80 19.76 -1.95
CA TYR A 126 0.57 18.51 -2.68
C TYR A 126 1.86 18.00 -3.32
N PHE A 127 2.56 18.83 -4.10
CA PHE A 127 3.78 18.39 -4.77
C PHE A 127 4.90 18.03 -3.78
N LEU A 128 5.08 18.80 -2.70
CA LEU A 128 6.07 18.49 -1.67
C LEU A 128 5.78 17.19 -0.94
N PHE A 129 4.52 16.97 -0.56
CA PHE A 129 4.09 15.74 0.10
C PHE A 129 4.33 14.49 -0.77
N PHE A 130 3.97 14.59 -2.05
CA PHE A 130 4.14 13.47 -2.98
C PHE A 130 5.59 13.27 -3.40
N ALA A 131 6.36 14.31 -3.63
CA ALA A 131 7.79 14.20 -3.90
C ALA A 131 8.52 13.52 -2.74
N GLY A 132 8.27 13.95 -1.50
CA GLY A 132 8.84 13.31 -0.31
C GLY A 132 8.41 11.84 -0.16
N SER A 133 7.14 11.55 -0.38
CA SER A 133 6.60 10.19 -0.33
C SER A 133 7.20 9.28 -1.41
N LEU A 134 7.30 9.77 -2.65
CA LEU A 134 7.91 9.06 -3.78
C LEU A 134 9.39 8.80 -3.57
N LEU A 135 10.15 9.79 -3.08
CA LEU A 135 11.56 9.63 -2.76
C LEU A 135 11.77 8.58 -1.67
N CYS A 136 10.97 8.63 -0.59
CA CYS A 136 11.01 7.64 0.49
C CYS A 136 10.71 6.23 -0.06
N TYR A 137 9.62 6.07 -0.80
CA TYR A 137 9.18 4.79 -1.36
C TYR A 137 10.20 4.22 -2.36
N ALA A 138 10.61 5.02 -3.34
CA ALA A 138 11.57 4.60 -4.37
C ALA A 138 12.92 4.20 -3.74
N PHE A 139 13.41 4.99 -2.78
CA PHE A 139 14.63 4.66 -2.04
C PHE A 139 14.47 3.36 -1.25
N ALA A 140 13.43 3.27 -0.42
CA ALA A 140 13.22 2.15 0.49
C ALA A 140 13.00 0.83 -0.25
N VAL A 141 12.11 0.81 -1.25
CA VAL A 141 11.78 -0.40 -2.02
C VAL A 141 12.97 -0.84 -2.89
N SER A 142 13.66 0.09 -3.55
CA SER A 142 14.83 -0.26 -4.35
C SER A 142 16.01 -0.81 -3.51
N ARG A 143 16.12 -0.37 -2.24
CA ARG A 143 17.14 -0.88 -1.30
C ARG A 143 16.73 -2.20 -0.69
N LEU A 144 15.47 -2.35 -0.27
CA LEU A 144 14.94 -3.59 0.31
C LEU A 144 14.98 -4.75 -0.69
N SER A 145 14.50 -4.51 -1.92
CA SER A 145 14.47 -5.52 -2.97
C SER A 145 15.86 -5.91 -3.51
N GLY A 146 16.84 -5.01 -3.43
CA GLY A 146 18.14 -5.20 -4.08
C GLY A 146 18.09 -5.05 -5.61
N LEU A 147 16.99 -4.59 -6.19
CA LEU A 147 16.78 -4.48 -7.64
C LEU A 147 17.87 -3.65 -8.34
N ARG A 148 18.49 -2.70 -7.63
CA ARG A 148 19.57 -1.85 -8.14
C ARG A 148 20.78 -2.63 -8.68
N ALA A 149 21.03 -3.83 -8.14
CA ALA A 149 22.17 -4.67 -8.57
C ALA A 149 21.93 -5.35 -9.92
N HIS A 150 20.68 -5.44 -10.36
CA HIS A 150 20.28 -6.14 -11.60
C HIS A 150 20.07 -5.22 -12.79
N LEU A 151 20.02 -3.91 -12.55
CA LEU A 151 19.72 -2.95 -13.62
C LEU A 151 21.00 -2.32 -14.17
N PRO A 152 21.05 -1.97 -15.48
CA PRO A 152 22.22 -1.38 -16.12
C PRO A 152 22.71 -0.12 -15.40
N VAL A 153 21.77 0.66 -14.89
CA VAL A 153 22.04 1.89 -14.13
C VAL A 153 21.31 1.81 -12.79
N PRO A 154 22.02 1.91 -11.65
CA PRO A 154 21.42 1.73 -10.33
C PRO A 154 20.21 2.63 -10.01
N HIS A 155 20.17 3.84 -10.58
CA HIS A 155 19.03 4.77 -10.39
C HIS A 155 17.83 4.41 -11.26
N ALA A 156 17.96 3.56 -12.29
CA ALA A 156 16.81 3.04 -13.04
C ALA A 156 15.86 2.25 -12.13
N ALA A 157 16.33 1.71 -10.99
CA ALA A 157 15.47 1.06 -10.02
C ALA A 157 14.39 2.00 -9.45
N ALA A 158 14.70 3.29 -9.28
CA ALA A 158 13.71 4.26 -8.85
C ALA A 158 12.62 4.47 -9.91
N ILE A 159 13.00 4.55 -11.20
CA ILE A 159 12.06 4.65 -12.32
C ILE A 159 11.14 3.43 -12.34
N VAL A 160 11.72 2.23 -12.23
CA VAL A 160 10.95 0.97 -12.22
C VAL A 160 9.96 0.92 -11.07
N VAL A 161 10.36 1.34 -9.87
CA VAL A 161 9.51 1.35 -8.68
C VAL A 161 8.40 2.39 -8.79
N VAL A 162 8.70 3.58 -9.30
CA VAL A 162 7.71 4.66 -9.46
C VAL A 162 6.72 4.36 -10.59
N ALA A 163 7.13 3.61 -11.61
CA ALA A 163 6.27 3.23 -12.74
C ALA A 163 5.16 2.24 -12.37
N TYR A 164 5.14 1.71 -11.16
CA TYR A 164 4.06 0.84 -10.70
C TYR A 164 2.73 1.59 -10.66
N SER A 165 1.72 1.05 -11.32
CA SER A 165 0.44 1.73 -11.54
C SER A 165 -0.25 2.20 -10.25
N ALA A 166 -0.15 1.45 -9.14
CA ALA A 166 -0.70 1.88 -7.85
C ALA A 166 -0.01 3.14 -7.32
N VAL A 167 1.29 3.32 -7.55
CA VAL A 167 2.04 4.53 -7.17
C VAL A 167 1.50 5.73 -7.93
N CYS A 168 1.34 5.58 -9.26
CA CYS A 168 0.80 6.63 -10.11
C CYS A 168 -0.63 7.01 -9.70
N MET A 169 -1.48 6.02 -9.43
CA MET A 169 -2.85 6.25 -8.97
C MET A 169 -2.92 6.90 -7.60
N SER A 170 -2.10 6.44 -6.65
CA SER A 170 -2.04 7.03 -5.31
C SER A 170 -1.61 8.51 -5.36
N ALA A 171 -0.62 8.83 -6.20
CA ALA A 171 -0.21 10.21 -6.43
C ALA A 171 -1.35 11.02 -7.05
N LEU A 172 -2.02 10.49 -8.06
CA LEU A 172 -3.10 11.18 -8.76
C LEU A 172 -4.29 11.50 -7.87
N PHE A 173 -4.73 10.55 -7.04
CA PHE A 173 -5.83 10.77 -6.09
C PHE A 173 -5.41 11.63 -4.88
N GLY A 174 -4.13 11.71 -4.58
CA GLY A 174 -3.65 12.44 -3.42
C GLY A 174 -3.65 11.65 -2.13
N GLN A 175 -3.42 10.31 -2.20
CA GLN A 175 -3.47 9.43 -1.05
C GLN A 175 -2.10 9.19 -0.39
N ASN A 176 -2.13 8.82 0.89
CA ASN A 176 -0.93 8.59 1.70
C ASN A 176 -0.33 7.18 1.59
N SER A 177 -0.84 6.34 0.70
CA SER A 177 -0.40 4.93 0.58
C SER A 177 1.06 4.80 0.12
N ILE A 178 1.57 5.75 -0.69
CA ILE A 178 2.99 5.80 -1.08
C ILE A 178 3.87 6.01 0.17
N LEU A 179 3.48 6.93 1.04
CA LEU A 179 4.20 7.22 2.28
C LEU A 179 4.19 6.02 3.21
N THR A 180 3.03 5.43 3.47
CA THR A 180 2.90 4.29 4.39
C THR A 180 3.66 3.06 3.89
N ALA A 181 3.61 2.76 2.59
CA ALA A 181 4.40 1.69 1.98
C ALA A 181 5.90 2.00 2.01
N GLY A 182 6.29 3.28 1.81
CA GLY A 182 7.67 3.74 1.94
C GLY A 182 8.22 3.56 3.35
N LEU A 183 7.46 3.97 4.37
CA LEU A 183 7.83 3.78 5.78
C LEU A 183 7.99 2.29 6.12
N ALA A 184 7.07 1.44 5.67
CA ALA A 184 7.13 0.00 5.88
C ALA A 184 8.37 -0.62 5.20
N ALA A 185 8.62 -0.30 3.93
CA ALA A 185 9.78 -0.80 3.20
C ALA A 185 11.10 -0.32 3.82
N LEU A 186 11.16 0.93 4.29
CA LEU A 186 12.34 1.49 4.97
C LEU A 186 12.57 0.81 6.31
N ALA A 187 11.52 0.56 7.09
CA ALA A 187 11.59 -0.18 8.35
C ALA A 187 12.15 -1.59 8.12
N LEU A 188 11.65 -2.31 7.12
CA LEU A 188 12.14 -3.63 6.73
C LEU A 188 13.61 -3.60 6.29
N HIS A 189 13.99 -2.59 5.49
CA HIS A 189 15.39 -2.42 5.08
C HIS A 189 16.35 -2.19 6.27
N LEU A 190 15.89 -1.46 7.28
CA LEU A 190 16.70 -1.12 8.47
C LEU A 190 16.66 -2.17 9.56
N LEU A 191 15.75 -3.13 9.51
CA LEU A 191 15.46 -4.07 10.61
C LEU A 191 16.71 -4.75 11.18
N GLY A 192 17.59 -5.26 10.32
CA GLY A 192 18.82 -5.94 10.74
C GLY A 192 19.97 -5.00 11.11
N LYS A 193 19.95 -3.73 10.68
CA LYS A 193 21.07 -2.79 10.84
C LYS A 193 20.82 -1.75 11.93
N ARG A 194 19.59 -1.26 12.02
CA ARG A 194 19.16 -0.17 12.93
C ARG A 194 17.78 -0.51 13.54
N PRO A 195 17.71 -1.49 14.45
CA PRO A 195 16.45 -2.03 14.95
C PRO A 195 15.54 -0.99 15.61
N ILE A 196 16.11 -0.03 16.35
CA ILE A 196 15.33 1.05 16.98
C ILE A 196 14.71 1.97 15.91
N ALA A 197 15.50 2.40 14.92
CA ALA A 197 14.98 3.24 13.83
C ALA A 197 13.89 2.51 13.03
N ALA A 198 14.06 1.20 12.77
CA ALA A 198 13.03 0.38 12.14
C ALA A 198 11.75 0.36 12.99
N GLY A 199 11.87 0.23 14.31
CA GLY A 199 10.72 0.26 15.22
C GLY A 199 10.01 1.62 15.22
N VAL A 200 10.75 2.72 15.25
CA VAL A 200 10.16 4.07 15.15
C VAL A 200 9.37 4.23 13.87
N LEU A 201 9.92 3.80 12.71
CA LEU A 201 9.21 3.88 11.43
C LEU A 201 7.93 3.04 11.42
N ILE A 202 7.95 1.85 12.06
CA ILE A 202 6.73 1.03 12.23
C ILE A 202 5.73 1.76 13.12
N GLY A 203 6.17 2.39 14.22
CA GLY A 203 5.29 3.16 15.08
C GLY A 203 4.63 4.36 14.40
N LEU A 204 5.33 5.00 13.43
CA LEU A 204 4.74 6.06 12.60
C LEU A 204 3.60 5.57 11.70
N LEU A 205 3.48 4.26 11.44
CA LEU A 205 2.32 3.68 10.74
C LEU A 205 1.02 3.81 11.58
N ALA A 206 1.08 4.28 12.82
CA ALA A 206 -0.10 4.65 13.60
C ALA A 206 -0.94 5.76 12.94
N ILE A 207 -0.44 6.43 11.89
CA ILE A 207 -1.25 7.28 11.00
C ILE A 207 -2.34 6.48 10.25
N LYS A 208 -2.12 5.16 10.05
CA LYS A 208 -3.04 4.22 9.40
C LYS A 208 -2.88 2.82 10.03
N PRO A 209 -3.34 2.64 11.30
CA PRO A 209 -2.97 1.52 12.15
C PRO A 209 -3.34 0.15 11.57
N GLN A 210 -4.39 0.06 10.74
CA GLN A 210 -4.78 -1.18 10.07
C GLN A 210 -3.68 -1.74 9.15
N LEU A 211 -2.77 -0.91 8.65
CA LEU A 211 -1.63 -1.36 7.83
C LEU A 211 -0.45 -1.86 8.67
N ALA A 212 -0.46 -1.64 9.98
CA ALA A 212 0.59 -2.10 10.88
C ALA A 212 0.28 -3.44 11.57
N VAL A 213 -0.93 -3.98 11.43
CA VAL A 213 -1.45 -5.14 12.19
C VAL A 213 -0.57 -6.39 12.04
N VAL A 214 0.06 -6.61 10.88
CA VAL A 214 0.89 -7.81 10.63
C VAL A 214 2.28 -7.70 11.25
N PHE A 215 2.81 -6.49 11.50
CA PHE A 215 4.15 -6.29 12.03
C PHE A 215 4.41 -6.97 13.39
N PRO A 216 3.54 -6.89 14.41
CA PRO A 216 3.75 -7.59 15.67
C PRO A 216 4.02 -9.07 15.50
N PHE A 217 3.24 -9.76 14.67
CA PHE A 217 3.38 -11.20 14.42
C PHE A 217 4.70 -11.52 13.72
N ALA A 218 5.08 -10.72 12.72
CA ALA A 218 6.33 -10.86 11.99
C ALA A 218 7.56 -10.63 12.90
N LEU A 219 7.53 -9.57 13.71
CA LEU A 219 8.63 -9.24 14.63
C LEU A 219 8.80 -10.27 15.73
N ILE A 220 7.71 -10.83 16.29
CA ILE A 220 7.73 -11.92 17.26
C ILE A 220 8.31 -13.18 16.59
N ALA A 221 7.88 -13.52 15.36
CA ALA A 221 8.39 -14.67 14.61
C ALA A 221 9.91 -14.60 14.38
N ALA A 222 10.43 -13.39 14.11
CA ALA A 222 11.86 -13.13 13.94
C ALA A 222 12.62 -12.89 15.26
N ARG A 223 11.96 -12.90 16.42
CA ARG A 223 12.52 -12.52 17.73
C ARG A 223 13.18 -11.13 17.73
N ALA A 224 12.62 -10.19 16.94
CA ALA A 224 13.14 -8.83 16.79
C ALA A 224 12.64 -7.91 17.92
N TRP A 225 12.90 -8.29 19.19
CA TRP A 225 12.33 -7.66 20.38
C TRP A 225 12.67 -6.17 20.52
N ARG A 226 13.90 -5.75 20.13
CA ARG A 226 14.30 -4.32 20.16
C ARG A 226 13.42 -3.48 19.22
N THR A 227 13.16 -4.00 18.02
CA THR A 227 12.28 -3.33 17.05
C THR A 227 10.84 -3.33 17.53
N PHE A 228 10.38 -4.45 18.08
CA PHE A 228 9.02 -4.56 18.63
C PHE A 228 8.79 -3.54 19.75
N ALA A 229 9.69 -3.47 20.74
CA ALA A 229 9.58 -2.50 21.83
C ALA A 229 9.63 -1.05 21.32
N ALA A 230 10.56 -0.73 20.41
CA ALA A 230 10.66 0.60 19.83
C ALA A 230 9.40 0.98 19.04
N ALA A 231 8.78 0.03 18.31
CA ALA A 231 7.54 0.25 17.58
C ALA A 231 6.36 0.52 18.54
N ALA A 232 6.24 -0.29 19.61
CA ALA A 232 5.20 -0.11 20.61
C ALA A 232 5.33 1.25 21.32
N ILE A 233 6.54 1.59 21.78
CA ILE A 233 6.80 2.87 22.46
C ILE A 233 6.50 4.04 21.53
N SER A 234 7.02 4.03 20.29
CA SER A 234 6.84 5.15 19.38
C SER A 234 5.38 5.31 18.95
N ALA A 235 4.65 4.21 18.71
CA ALA A 235 3.22 4.25 18.40
C ALA A 235 2.41 4.83 19.57
N THR A 236 2.71 4.40 20.81
CA THR A 236 2.04 4.91 22.01
C THR A 236 2.31 6.41 22.24
N LEU A 237 3.57 6.83 22.14
CA LEU A 237 3.94 8.24 22.28
C LEU A 237 3.29 9.11 21.19
N PHE A 238 3.27 8.60 19.96
CA PHE A 238 2.65 9.28 18.83
C PHE A 238 1.13 9.39 19.00
N ALA A 239 0.47 8.31 19.46
CA ALA A 239 -0.95 8.33 19.78
C ALA A 239 -1.28 9.29 20.93
N ALA A 240 -0.48 9.27 22.01
CA ALA A 240 -0.64 10.19 23.13
C ALA A 240 -0.49 11.65 22.71
N ALA A 241 0.52 11.97 21.87
CA ALA A 241 0.72 13.31 21.34
C ALA A 241 -0.44 13.76 20.44
N GLY A 242 -0.97 12.84 19.60
CA GLY A 242 -2.15 13.12 18.78
C GLY A 242 -3.39 13.43 19.61
N ILE A 243 -3.64 12.64 20.67
CA ILE A 243 -4.75 12.88 21.59
C ILE A 243 -4.55 14.18 22.38
N ALA A 244 -3.33 14.50 22.80
CA ALA A 244 -3.03 15.77 23.45
C ALA A 244 -3.32 16.99 22.56
N LEU A 245 -3.11 16.84 21.24
CA LEU A 245 -3.42 17.89 20.26
C LEU A 245 -4.94 18.06 20.06
N THR A 246 -5.71 16.97 20.02
CA THR A 246 -7.12 16.97 19.59
C THR A 246 -8.13 16.88 20.74
N GLY A 247 -7.66 16.46 21.91
CA GLY A 247 -8.52 16.08 23.04
C GLY A 247 -9.15 14.66 22.89
N THR A 248 -9.65 14.14 23.98
CA THR A 248 -10.26 12.78 24.03
C THR A 248 -11.57 12.68 23.23
N GLY A 249 -12.29 13.79 23.05
CA GLY A 249 -13.51 13.86 22.23
C GLY A 249 -13.28 13.44 20.76
N ALA A 250 -12.06 13.65 20.24
CA ALA A 250 -11.69 13.21 18.89
C ALA A 250 -11.78 11.68 18.70
N LEU A 251 -11.59 10.89 19.76
CA LEU A 251 -11.72 9.42 19.68
C LEU A 251 -13.19 8.99 19.50
N HIS A 252 -14.12 9.69 20.13
CA HIS A 252 -15.56 9.44 19.92
C HIS A 252 -15.97 9.83 18.51
N GLY A 253 -15.61 11.04 18.05
CA GLY A 253 -15.89 11.49 16.68
C GLY A 253 -15.28 10.58 15.62
N LEU A 254 -14.05 10.08 15.81
CA LEU A 254 -13.45 9.06 14.95
C LEU A 254 -14.27 7.76 14.96
N GLY A 255 -14.72 7.30 16.13
CA GLY A 255 -15.56 6.11 16.27
C GLY A 255 -16.86 6.23 15.48
N ASP A 256 -17.54 7.35 15.59
CA ASP A 256 -18.79 7.65 14.87
C ASP A 256 -18.58 7.73 13.36
N ALA A 257 -17.53 8.43 12.90
CA ALA A 257 -17.19 8.53 11.48
C ALA A 257 -16.85 7.15 10.89
N VAL A 258 -16.04 6.35 11.58
CA VAL A 258 -15.70 4.99 11.15
C VAL A 258 -16.93 4.08 11.14
N SER A 259 -17.83 4.18 12.13
CA SER A 259 -19.06 3.37 12.17
C SER A 259 -19.98 3.69 10.99
N THR A 260 -20.11 4.97 10.64
CA THR A 260 -20.92 5.44 9.51
C THR A 260 -20.37 4.92 8.19
N VAL A 261 -19.06 5.09 7.95
CA VAL A 261 -18.42 4.60 6.72
C VAL A 261 -18.40 3.08 6.65
N ARG A 262 -18.22 2.40 7.80
CA ARG A 262 -18.33 0.94 7.88
C ARG A 262 -19.72 0.47 7.47
N GLY A 263 -20.77 1.13 7.93
CA GLY A 263 -22.13 0.84 7.50
C GLY A 263 -22.31 0.98 5.99
N GLN A 264 -21.82 2.05 5.42
CA GLN A 264 -21.86 2.30 3.96
C GLN A 264 -21.02 1.27 3.19
N HIS A 265 -19.77 1.01 3.63
CA HIS A 265 -18.88 0.04 2.99
C HIS A 265 -19.49 -1.36 2.97
N PHE A 266 -20.14 -1.78 4.05
CA PHE A 266 -20.74 -3.11 4.12
C PHE A 266 -22.01 -3.25 3.28
N MET A 267 -22.67 -2.17 2.91
CA MET A 267 -23.97 -2.17 2.25
C MET A 267 -23.95 -1.69 0.79
N LEU A 268 -22.98 -0.87 0.38
CA LEU A 268 -22.97 -0.24 -0.93
C LEU A 268 -22.02 -0.93 -1.93
N PRO A 269 -22.55 -1.49 -3.05
CA PRO A 269 -21.75 -2.15 -4.08
C PRO A 269 -20.64 -1.28 -4.70
N SER A 270 -20.83 0.05 -4.73
CA SER A 270 -19.83 0.98 -5.28
C SER A 270 -18.50 0.93 -4.53
N TYR A 271 -18.52 0.59 -3.24
CA TYR A 271 -17.30 0.41 -2.44
C TYR A 271 -16.61 -0.93 -2.76
N TRP A 272 -17.38 -2.00 -3.04
CA TRP A 272 -16.81 -3.33 -3.27
C TRP A 272 -16.08 -3.43 -4.61
N LEU A 273 -16.56 -2.68 -5.62
CA LEU A 273 -15.96 -2.67 -6.96
C LEU A 273 -14.53 -2.10 -6.99
N ALA A 274 -14.16 -1.28 -6.02
CA ALA A 274 -12.82 -0.68 -5.92
C ALA A 274 -11.96 -1.30 -4.81
N SER A 275 -12.46 -2.36 -4.16
CA SER A 275 -11.85 -2.96 -2.98
C SER A 275 -11.36 -4.37 -3.26
N PRO A 276 -10.04 -4.60 -3.41
CA PRO A 276 -9.45 -5.90 -3.71
C PRO A 276 -9.41 -6.83 -2.49
N THR A 277 -10.53 -6.95 -1.77
CA THR A 277 -10.63 -7.72 -0.53
C THR A 277 -11.51 -8.95 -0.69
N PRO A 278 -11.23 -10.03 0.08
CA PRO A 278 -12.12 -11.20 0.15
C PRO A 278 -13.56 -10.84 0.52
N PHE A 279 -13.72 -9.89 1.44
CA PHE A 279 -15.03 -9.36 1.82
C PHE A 279 -15.78 -8.80 0.61
N ALA A 280 -15.15 -7.91 -0.15
CA ALA A 280 -15.77 -7.28 -1.31
C ALA A 280 -16.13 -8.27 -2.41
N ALA A 281 -15.25 -9.24 -2.68
CA ALA A 281 -15.50 -10.29 -3.68
C ALA A 281 -16.74 -11.12 -3.34
N LEU A 282 -16.89 -11.54 -2.08
CA LEU A 282 -18.04 -12.29 -1.63
C LEU A 282 -19.32 -11.46 -1.60
N ARG A 283 -19.23 -10.18 -1.22
CA ARG A 283 -20.39 -9.27 -1.27
C ARG A 283 -20.89 -9.07 -2.70
N LEU A 284 -19.99 -8.89 -3.65
CA LEU A 284 -20.35 -8.80 -5.09
C LEU A 284 -20.95 -10.11 -5.62
N SER A 285 -20.56 -11.26 -5.05
CA SER A 285 -21.14 -12.57 -5.36
C SER A 285 -22.44 -12.87 -4.61
N GLY A 286 -23.00 -11.91 -3.87
CA GLY A 286 -24.30 -12.03 -3.19
C GLY A 286 -24.27 -12.67 -1.80
N PHE A 287 -23.10 -12.98 -1.25
CA PHE A 287 -23.02 -13.53 0.11
C PHE A 287 -23.40 -12.50 1.18
N PRO A 288 -24.06 -12.92 2.29
CA PRO A 288 -24.41 -12.02 3.38
C PRO A 288 -23.18 -11.51 4.12
N VAL A 289 -23.31 -10.34 4.76
CA VAL A 289 -22.22 -9.66 5.51
C VAL A 289 -21.50 -10.59 6.49
N PRO A 290 -22.21 -11.38 7.35
CA PRO A 290 -21.52 -12.26 8.30
C PRO A 290 -20.64 -13.31 7.63
N ALA A 291 -21.10 -13.93 6.52
CA ALA A 291 -20.33 -14.91 5.79
C ALA A 291 -19.10 -14.29 5.11
N ALA A 292 -19.26 -13.10 4.52
CA ALA A 292 -18.15 -12.36 3.91
C ALA A 292 -17.10 -11.95 4.95
N LEU A 293 -17.52 -11.51 6.15
CA LEU A 293 -16.61 -11.18 7.25
C LEU A 293 -15.91 -12.42 7.81
N ALA A 294 -16.60 -13.55 7.95
CA ALA A 294 -16.00 -14.80 8.40
C ALA A 294 -14.90 -15.28 7.44
N ALA A 295 -15.16 -15.23 6.13
CA ALA A 295 -14.18 -15.58 5.11
C ALA A 295 -13.00 -14.59 5.09
N GLN A 296 -13.26 -13.29 5.24
CA GLN A 296 -12.23 -12.28 5.37
C GLN A 296 -11.31 -12.56 6.58
N ALA A 297 -11.89 -12.88 7.73
CA ALA A 297 -11.14 -13.22 8.94
C ALA A 297 -10.31 -14.50 8.75
N ALA A 298 -10.87 -15.53 8.13
CA ALA A 298 -10.15 -16.78 7.84
C ALA A 298 -8.94 -16.53 6.92
N ILE A 299 -9.10 -15.74 5.86
CA ILE A 299 -8.02 -15.39 4.95
C ILE A 299 -6.97 -14.49 5.64
N ALA A 300 -7.39 -13.57 6.49
CA ALA A 300 -6.48 -12.75 7.30
C ALA A 300 -5.60 -13.61 8.22
N LEU A 301 -6.22 -14.57 8.93
CA LEU A 301 -5.49 -15.52 9.79
C LEU A 301 -4.51 -16.39 8.98
N LEU A 302 -4.93 -16.89 7.82
CA LEU A 302 -4.07 -17.65 6.91
C LEU A 302 -2.87 -16.81 6.46
N ALA A 303 -3.09 -15.55 6.07
CA ALA A 303 -2.03 -14.65 5.61
C ALA A 303 -1.04 -14.30 6.73
N ILE A 304 -1.53 -14.08 7.95
CA ILE A 304 -0.69 -13.89 9.14
C ILE A 304 0.13 -15.16 9.42
N ALA A 305 -0.50 -16.32 9.43
CA ALA A 305 0.17 -17.61 9.66
C ALA A 305 1.26 -17.88 8.61
N ALA A 306 0.96 -17.66 7.33
CA ALA A 306 1.92 -17.78 6.24
C ALA A 306 3.10 -16.80 6.41
N THR A 307 2.83 -15.55 6.83
CA THR A 307 3.89 -14.58 7.11
C THR A 307 4.78 -15.03 8.27
N VAL A 308 4.19 -15.51 9.36
CA VAL A 308 4.94 -16.06 10.51
C VAL A 308 5.82 -17.23 10.08
N ASP A 309 5.31 -18.12 9.25
CA ASP A 309 6.06 -19.27 8.73
C ASP A 309 7.25 -18.82 7.85
N VAL A 310 7.01 -17.90 6.90
CA VAL A 310 8.08 -17.30 6.07
C VAL A 310 9.15 -16.64 6.94
N TRP A 311 8.74 -15.84 7.94
CA TRP A 311 9.68 -15.12 8.81
C TRP A 311 10.51 -16.04 9.71
N ARG A 312 10.01 -17.23 10.02
CA ARG A 312 10.75 -18.26 10.77
C ARG A 312 11.71 -19.07 9.89
N ARG A 313 11.33 -19.33 8.62
CA ARG A 313 12.08 -20.23 7.74
C ARG A 313 13.23 -19.58 6.99
N THR A 314 13.11 -18.30 6.60
CA THR A 314 14.13 -17.64 5.80
C THR A 314 14.61 -16.33 6.41
N PRO A 315 15.93 -16.03 6.37
CA PRO A 315 16.45 -14.70 6.70
C PRO A 315 16.35 -13.71 5.54
N ASP A 316 15.98 -14.14 4.32
CA ASP A 316 15.90 -13.25 3.15
C ASP A 316 14.80 -12.21 3.35
N MET A 317 15.23 -10.95 3.51
CA MET A 317 14.33 -9.82 3.74
C MET A 317 13.42 -9.53 2.55
N ARG A 318 13.75 -10.00 1.36
CA ARG A 318 12.88 -9.87 0.17
C ARG A 318 11.63 -10.74 0.32
N LEU A 319 11.79 -12.01 0.70
CA LEU A 319 10.67 -12.92 0.94
C LEU A 319 9.87 -12.52 2.19
N ARG A 320 10.56 -12.10 3.26
CA ARG A 320 9.92 -11.58 4.48
C ARG A 320 9.09 -10.33 4.20
N GLY A 321 9.65 -9.38 3.45
CA GLY A 321 8.97 -8.12 3.07
C GLY A 321 7.79 -8.37 2.14
N ALA A 322 7.94 -9.27 1.17
CA ALA A 322 6.87 -9.66 0.26
C ALA A 322 5.69 -10.31 1.01
N ALA A 323 5.97 -11.26 1.91
CA ALA A 323 4.94 -11.91 2.74
C ALA A 323 4.18 -10.88 3.59
N LEU A 324 4.92 -10.01 4.30
CA LEU A 324 4.32 -8.98 5.15
C LEU A 324 3.45 -8.02 4.35
N ALA A 325 3.93 -7.52 3.21
CA ALA A 325 3.19 -6.56 2.40
C ALA A 325 1.87 -7.14 1.88
N VAL A 326 1.89 -8.37 1.36
CA VAL A 326 0.67 -9.04 0.87
C VAL A 326 -0.27 -9.38 2.02
N ALA A 327 0.23 -9.88 3.15
CA ALA A 327 -0.59 -10.17 4.31
C ALA A 327 -1.26 -8.90 4.86
N THR A 328 -0.57 -7.76 4.87
CA THR A 328 -1.16 -6.47 5.26
C THR A 328 -2.39 -6.14 4.39
N LEU A 329 -2.32 -6.37 3.08
CA LEU A 329 -3.45 -6.14 2.19
C LEU A 329 -4.59 -7.16 2.38
N LEU A 330 -4.28 -8.40 2.77
CA LEU A 330 -5.28 -9.46 3.00
C LEU A 330 -5.95 -9.38 4.38
N THR A 331 -5.41 -8.61 5.33
CA THR A 331 -5.94 -8.55 6.71
C THR A 331 -7.10 -7.60 6.89
N THR A 332 -7.23 -6.56 6.06
CA THR A 332 -8.29 -5.56 6.22
C THR A 332 -9.48 -5.83 5.29
N PRO A 333 -10.73 -5.75 5.77
CA PRO A 333 -11.92 -5.82 4.91
C PRO A 333 -12.15 -4.52 4.14
N TYR A 334 -11.53 -3.42 4.55
CA TYR A 334 -11.63 -2.10 3.95
C TYR A 334 -10.30 -1.71 3.33
N LEU A 335 -10.22 -1.79 2.01
CA LEU A 335 -9.04 -1.48 1.23
C LEU A 335 -9.46 -0.82 -0.09
N TRP A 336 -8.76 0.23 -0.50
CA TRP A 336 -8.97 0.84 -1.81
C TRP A 336 -7.82 0.49 -2.75
N HIS A 337 -8.07 0.56 -4.06
CA HIS A 337 -7.10 0.22 -5.09
C HIS A 337 -5.74 0.94 -4.97
N TYR A 338 -5.70 2.15 -4.44
CA TYR A 338 -4.44 2.88 -4.22
C TYR A 338 -3.59 2.28 -3.07
N GLU A 339 -4.18 1.53 -2.14
CA GLU A 339 -3.42 0.79 -1.11
C GLU A 339 -2.58 -0.35 -1.72
N LEU A 340 -2.90 -0.77 -2.94
CA LEU A 340 -2.07 -1.72 -3.67
C LEU A 340 -0.64 -1.22 -3.92
N THR A 341 -0.32 0.03 -3.58
CA THR A 341 1.06 0.52 -3.49
C THR A 341 1.94 -0.38 -2.59
N TRP A 342 1.36 -0.96 -1.53
CA TRP A 342 2.03 -1.95 -0.68
C TRP A 342 2.39 -3.24 -1.43
N LEU A 343 1.57 -3.66 -2.40
CA LEU A 343 1.87 -4.82 -3.23
C LEU A 343 3.14 -4.62 -4.06
N GLY A 344 3.50 -3.39 -4.38
CA GLY A 344 4.77 -3.06 -5.04
C GLY A 344 5.99 -3.53 -4.26
N ILE A 345 5.96 -3.54 -2.92
CA ILE A 345 7.04 -4.11 -2.10
C ILE A 345 7.24 -5.59 -2.46
N ALA A 346 6.14 -6.35 -2.54
CA ALA A 346 6.20 -7.78 -2.88
C ALA A 346 6.66 -8.00 -4.32
N ILE A 347 6.11 -7.25 -5.28
CA ILE A 347 6.44 -7.33 -6.70
C ILE A 347 7.94 -7.14 -6.91
N PHE A 348 8.53 -6.05 -6.40
CA PHE A 348 9.94 -5.73 -6.64
C PHE A 348 10.89 -6.66 -5.89
N CYS A 349 10.51 -7.11 -4.69
CA CYS A 349 11.26 -8.14 -3.96
C CYS A 349 11.26 -9.48 -4.72
N LEU A 350 10.12 -9.91 -5.25
CA LEU A 350 10.00 -11.15 -6.03
C LEU A 350 10.69 -11.05 -7.38
N ILE A 351 10.67 -9.89 -8.04
CA ILE A 351 11.42 -9.66 -9.30
C ILE A 351 12.91 -9.85 -9.03
N ALA A 352 13.47 -9.14 -8.05
CA ALA A 352 14.88 -9.23 -7.74
C ALA A 352 15.28 -10.65 -7.31
N HIS A 353 14.47 -11.29 -6.47
CA HIS A 353 14.69 -12.68 -6.06
C HIS A 353 14.65 -13.64 -7.26
N GLY A 354 13.73 -13.43 -8.21
CA GLY A 354 13.63 -14.26 -9.41
C GLY A 354 14.78 -14.04 -10.39
N LEU A 355 15.34 -12.84 -10.45
CA LEU A 355 16.54 -12.55 -11.25
C LEU A 355 17.80 -13.23 -10.67
N ASP A 356 17.91 -13.35 -9.33
CA ASP A 356 19.02 -14.04 -8.64
C ASP A 356 18.89 -15.56 -8.70
N GLU A 357 17.75 -16.09 -8.25
CA GLU A 357 17.56 -17.53 -7.98
C GLU A 357 16.88 -18.26 -9.17
N GLY A 358 16.50 -17.53 -10.22
CA GLY A 358 15.74 -18.07 -11.34
C GLY A 358 14.22 -18.07 -11.09
N TRP A 359 13.48 -18.30 -12.18
CA TRP A 359 12.01 -18.27 -12.18
C TRP A 359 11.44 -19.66 -12.02
N LEU A 360 10.44 -19.79 -11.16
CA LEU A 360 9.61 -20.98 -11.08
C LEU A 360 8.41 -20.85 -12.05
N PRO A 361 7.85 -21.99 -12.51
CA PRO A 361 6.69 -21.95 -13.39
C PRO A 361 5.53 -21.15 -12.78
N GLY A 362 5.01 -20.17 -13.54
CA GLY A 362 3.89 -19.32 -13.15
C GLY A 362 4.27 -18.04 -12.38
N ASP A 363 5.48 -17.92 -11.81
CA ASP A 363 5.86 -16.75 -11.02
C ASP A 363 5.74 -15.44 -11.80
N GLN A 364 6.25 -15.42 -13.04
CA GLN A 364 6.23 -14.22 -13.87
C GLN A 364 4.80 -13.78 -14.20
N ALA A 365 3.91 -14.74 -14.48
CA ALA A 365 2.51 -14.45 -14.75
C ALA A 365 1.81 -13.84 -13.53
N VAL A 366 2.04 -14.40 -12.33
CA VAL A 366 1.47 -13.88 -11.08
C VAL A 366 1.99 -12.46 -10.81
N ILE A 367 3.28 -12.20 -11.02
CA ILE A 367 3.87 -10.86 -10.83
C ILE A 367 3.27 -9.84 -11.79
N VAL A 368 3.05 -10.21 -13.06
CA VAL A 368 2.42 -9.30 -14.03
C VAL A 368 0.95 -9.06 -13.71
N LEU A 369 0.21 -10.10 -13.32
CA LEU A 369 -1.17 -9.91 -12.85
C LEU A 369 -1.21 -8.97 -11.63
N ALA A 370 -0.28 -9.13 -10.69
CA ALA A 370 -0.16 -8.24 -9.54
C ALA A 370 0.20 -6.79 -9.94
N TRP A 371 1.04 -6.62 -10.96
CA TRP A 371 1.39 -5.28 -11.50
C TRP A 371 0.19 -4.60 -12.17
N LEU A 372 -0.62 -5.36 -12.90
CA LEU A 372 -1.79 -4.84 -13.62
C LEU A 372 -3.02 -4.69 -12.71
N LEU A 373 -3.02 -5.32 -11.54
CA LEU A 373 -4.17 -5.32 -10.64
C LEU A 373 -4.71 -3.93 -10.29
N PRO A 374 -3.90 -2.91 -9.98
CA PRO A 374 -4.42 -1.58 -9.68
C PRO A 374 -5.19 -0.95 -10.84
N ILE A 375 -4.75 -1.19 -12.09
CA ILE A 375 -5.45 -0.73 -13.29
C ILE A 375 -6.80 -1.43 -13.41
N PHE A 376 -6.81 -2.75 -13.21
CA PHE A 376 -8.06 -3.53 -13.22
C PHE A 376 -9.04 -3.01 -12.15
N GLU A 377 -8.59 -2.79 -10.92
CA GLU A 377 -9.42 -2.31 -9.82
C GLU A 377 -10.02 -0.92 -10.10
N MET A 378 -9.25 -0.03 -10.73
CA MET A 378 -9.76 1.28 -11.14
C MET A 378 -10.84 1.14 -12.23
N LEU A 379 -10.59 0.33 -13.25
CA LEU A 379 -11.51 0.09 -14.35
C LEU A 379 -12.76 -0.67 -13.89
N ASN A 380 -12.63 -1.53 -12.88
CA ASN A 380 -13.72 -2.37 -12.39
C ASN A 380 -14.89 -1.56 -11.82
N ARG A 381 -14.65 -0.34 -11.34
CA ARG A 381 -15.73 0.60 -10.95
C ARG A 381 -16.68 0.93 -12.11
N LEU A 382 -16.17 0.91 -13.33
CA LEU A 382 -16.95 1.18 -14.54
C LEU A 382 -17.49 -0.11 -15.16
N MET A 383 -16.66 -1.15 -15.22
CA MET A 383 -16.95 -2.40 -15.93
C MET A 383 -17.81 -3.39 -15.13
N LYS A 384 -17.86 -3.23 -13.79
CA LYS A 384 -18.65 -4.08 -12.87
C LYS A 384 -18.34 -5.59 -13.03
N LEU A 385 -17.08 -5.92 -13.23
CA LEU A 385 -16.59 -7.30 -13.34
C LEU A 385 -16.45 -7.95 -11.96
N PRO A 386 -16.35 -9.29 -11.88
CA PRO A 386 -16.03 -9.98 -10.65
C PRO A 386 -14.73 -9.48 -10.02
N GLN A 387 -14.70 -9.40 -8.69
CA GLN A 387 -13.52 -8.95 -7.94
C GLN A 387 -12.44 -10.04 -7.93
N ILE A 388 -11.34 -9.82 -8.67
CA ILE A 388 -10.21 -10.76 -8.77
C ILE A 388 -9.06 -10.44 -7.80
N GLY A 389 -9.07 -9.27 -7.18
CA GLY A 389 -8.00 -8.80 -6.30
C GLY A 389 -7.56 -9.81 -5.26
N PRO A 390 -8.47 -10.42 -4.48
CA PRO A 390 -8.11 -11.41 -3.46
C PRO A 390 -7.40 -12.63 -4.04
N ILE A 391 -7.80 -13.08 -5.23
CA ILE A 391 -7.19 -14.25 -5.91
C ILE A 391 -5.75 -13.92 -6.29
N VAL A 392 -5.51 -12.74 -6.86
CA VAL A 392 -4.16 -12.28 -7.22
C VAL A 392 -3.29 -12.12 -5.98
N LEU A 393 -3.80 -11.52 -4.90
CA LEU A 393 -3.06 -11.37 -3.64
C LEU A 393 -2.70 -12.74 -3.03
N LEU A 394 -3.63 -13.68 -3.01
CA LEU A 394 -3.37 -15.05 -2.55
C LEU A 394 -2.36 -15.78 -3.44
N ALA A 395 -2.41 -15.59 -4.76
CA ALA A 395 -1.43 -16.16 -5.68
C ALA A 395 -0.02 -15.60 -5.43
N VAL A 396 0.12 -14.28 -5.14
CA VAL A 396 1.41 -13.70 -4.75
C VAL A 396 1.90 -14.27 -3.43
N LEU A 397 1.03 -14.42 -2.42
CA LEU A 397 1.40 -15.03 -1.15
C LEU A 397 1.85 -16.48 -1.35
N PHE A 398 1.16 -17.25 -2.19
CA PHE A 398 1.55 -18.62 -2.55
C PHE A 398 2.94 -18.67 -3.20
N VAL A 399 3.25 -17.75 -4.12
CA VAL A 399 4.59 -17.65 -4.72
C VAL A 399 5.65 -17.43 -3.66
N VAL A 400 5.42 -16.51 -2.70
CA VAL A 400 6.35 -16.24 -1.60
C VAL A 400 6.58 -17.48 -0.74
N VAL A 401 5.52 -18.15 -0.30
CA VAL A 401 5.60 -19.37 0.53
C VAL A 401 6.33 -20.49 -0.22
N ARG A 402 5.97 -20.74 -1.48
CA ARG A 402 6.61 -21.76 -2.32
C ARG A 402 8.12 -21.52 -2.45
N ARG A 403 8.55 -20.29 -2.69
CA ARG A 403 9.97 -19.92 -2.79
C ARG A 403 10.68 -20.10 -1.46
N THR A 404 10.05 -19.74 -0.35
CA THR A 404 10.61 -19.93 0.99
C THR A 404 10.87 -21.41 1.29
N VAL A 405 9.94 -22.30 0.94
CA VAL A 405 10.10 -23.75 1.16
C VAL A 405 11.23 -24.35 0.30
N GLN A 406 11.44 -23.83 -0.91
CA GLN A 406 12.52 -24.31 -1.79
C GLN A 406 13.91 -23.81 -1.39
N CYS A 407 14.00 -22.61 -0.82
CA CYS A 407 15.26 -22.05 -0.31
C CYS A 407 15.63 -22.57 1.09
N SER A 408 14.70 -23.21 1.82
CA SER A 408 14.99 -23.84 3.10
C SER A 408 15.89 -25.07 2.86
N PRO A 409 17.07 -25.17 3.53
CA PRO A 409 17.89 -26.38 3.44
C PRO A 409 17.01 -27.56 3.89
N ARG A 410 16.80 -28.54 3.01
CA ARG A 410 16.21 -29.82 3.42
C ARG A 410 17.07 -30.32 4.57
N SER A 411 16.53 -30.32 5.79
CA SER A 411 17.11 -31.06 6.89
C SER A 411 17.29 -32.48 6.37
N SER A 412 18.52 -32.88 6.12
CA SER A 412 18.88 -34.27 5.88
C SER A 412 18.37 -35.06 7.07
N ARG A 413 17.24 -35.70 6.93
CA ARG A 413 16.84 -36.82 7.78
C ARG A 413 17.66 -38.04 7.38
#